data_0c55133aed62128cfa59e20d2ccead8d
#
_entry.id   0c55133aed62128cfa59e20d2ccead8d
#
_cell.length_a   1.000
_cell.length_b   1.000
_cell.length_c   1.000
_cell.angle_alpha   90.00
_cell.angle_beta   90.00
_cell.angle_gamma   90.00
#
_symmetry.space_group_name_H-M   'P 1'
#
loop_
_entity.id
_entity.type
_entity.pdbx_description
1 polymer ?
#
loop_
_entity_poly.entity_id
_entity_poly.type
_entity_poly.pdbx_seq_one_letter_code
_entity_poly.pdbx_strand_id
1 'polypeptide(L)'
;MFKAIILLKKKNEVSSEDFKNWWINEHSSKAAMLPKIRKLCFNLVENDDSDKAYDGVAEQWFDSQEDFEDAYASEIGKKVAADSISNVLKRDRLFVKEHNIVN
;
A
#
# COMPACT_ATOMS: atom_id res chain seq x y z
N MET A 1 -9.30 -11.22 11.24
CA MET A 1 -8.26 -10.20 11.20
C MET A 1 -8.70 -9.05 10.29
N PHE A 2 -8.34 -7.85 10.62
CA PHE A 2 -8.68 -6.68 9.81
C PHE A 2 -7.74 -6.56 8.61
N LYS A 3 -8.26 -6.27 7.42
CA LYS A 3 -7.45 -6.10 6.21
C LYS A 3 -7.77 -4.79 5.51
N ALA A 4 -6.72 -4.04 5.17
CA ALA A 4 -6.80 -2.85 4.33
C ALA A 4 -6.07 -3.08 3.03
N ILE A 5 -6.61 -2.54 1.93
CA ILE A 5 -5.98 -2.56 0.62
C ILE A 5 -5.70 -1.11 0.23
N ILE A 6 -4.45 -0.84 -0.15
CA ILE A 6 -4.02 0.48 -0.63
C ILE A 6 -3.73 0.35 -2.12
N LEU A 7 -4.40 1.18 -2.91
CA LEU A 7 -4.27 1.17 -4.37
C LEU A 7 -3.51 2.43 -4.79
N LEU A 8 -2.44 2.26 -5.56
CA LEU A 8 -1.57 3.36 -5.97
C LEU A 8 -1.49 3.49 -7.47
N LYS A 9 -1.69 4.72 -7.96
CA LYS A 9 -1.44 5.08 -9.36
C LYS A 9 -0.19 5.96 -9.41
N LYS A 10 0.82 5.55 -10.17
CA LYS A 10 2.05 6.33 -10.32
C LYS A 10 1.78 7.67 -11.03
N LYS A 11 2.65 8.64 -10.82
CA LYS A 11 2.63 9.90 -11.56
C LYS A 11 2.93 9.64 -13.04
N ASN A 12 2.34 10.44 -13.93
CA ASN A 12 2.50 10.26 -15.37
C ASN A 12 3.95 10.40 -15.82
N GLU A 13 4.70 11.31 -15.20
CA GLU A 13 6.11 11.58 -15.53
C GLU A 13 7.07 10.55 -14.95
N VAL A 14 6.60 9.64 -14.08
CA VAL A 14 7.42 8.61 -13.45
C VAL A 14 7.28 7.32 -14.25
N SER A 15 8.41 6.69 -14.58
CA SER A 15 8.39 5.40 -15.28
C SER A 15 7.94 4.28 -14.35
N SER A 16 7.47 3.17 -14.94
CA SER A 16 7.10 1.99 -14.16
C SER A 16 8.30 1.44 -13.38
N GLU A 17 9.50 1.49 -13.96
CA GLU A 17 10.73 1.05 -13.29
C GLU A 17 11.06 1.92 -12.08
N ASP A 18 10.95 3.24 -12.22
CA ASP A 18 11.22 4.17 -11.12
C ASP A 18 10.16 4.03 -10.01
N PHE A 19 8.89 3.82 -10.37
CA PHE A 19 7.84 3.55 -9.41
C PHE A 19 8.14 2.28 -8.61
N LYS A 20 8.51 1.20 -9.30
CA LYS A 20 8.87 -0.07 -8.69
C LYS A 20 10.05 0.10 -7.72
N ASN A 21 11.10 0.78 -8.15
CA ASN A 21 12.30 0.98 -7.33
C ASN A 21 11.98 1.75 -6.05
N TRP A 22 11.20 2.83 -6.15
CA TRP A 22 10.77 3.56 -4.97
C TRP A 22 9.90 2.71 -4.06
N TRP A 23 8.87 2.08 -4.63
CA TRP A 23 7.84 1.40 -3.83
C TRP A 23 8.40 0.15 -3.14
N ILE A 24 9.07 -0.70 -3.89
CA ILE A 24 9.55 -1.99 -3.39
C ILE A 24 10.81 -1.85 -2.54
N ASN A 25 11.72 -0.93 -2.91
CA ASN A 25 13.03 -0.82 -2.24
C ASN A 25 13.08 0.24 -1.15
N GLU A 26 12.33 1.34 -1.29
CA GLU A 26 12.38 2.43 -0.33
C GLU A 26 11.14 2.49 0.55
N HIS A 27 9.96 2.59 -0.06
CA HIS A 27 8.70 2.72 0.70
C HIS A 27 8.41 1.49 1.56
N SER A 28 8.69 0.29 1.04
CA SER A 28 8.41 -0.96 1.74
C SER A 28 9.10 -1.02 3.10
N SER A 29 10.34 -0.55 3.20
CA SER A 29 11.07 -0.58 4.47
C SER A 29 10.44 0.34 5.52
N LYS A 30 9.87 1.45 5.09
CA LYS A 30 9.14 2.37 5.97
C LYS A 30 7.82 1.76 6.42
N ALA A 31 7.05 1.23 5.46
CA ALA A 31 5.75 0.62 5.75
C ALA A 31 5.87 -0.61 6.66
N ALA A 32 6.96 -1.36 6.54
CA ALA A 32 7.21 -2.53 7.39
C ALA A 32 7.38 -2.14 8.87
N MET A 33 7.66 -0.87 9.15
CA MET A 33 7.83 -0.38 10.52
C MET A 33 6.51 0.09 11.15
N LEU A 34 5.39 0.05 10.45
CA LEU A 34 4.11 0.42 11.02
C LEU A 34 3.84 -0.39 12.29
N PRO A 35 3.51 0.27 13.43
CA PRO A 35 3.25 -0.46 14.65
C PRO A 35 2.03 -1.37 14.50
N LYS A 36 2.08 -2.53 15.14
CA LYS A 36 0.98 -3.52 15.17
C LYS A 36 0.65 -4.18 13.83
N ILE A 37 1.40 -3.88 12.76
CA ILE A 37 1.16 -4.55 11.48
C ILE A 37 1.53 -6.04 11.60
N ARG A 38 0.64 -6.91 11.11
CA ARG A 38 0.83 -8.36 11.18
C ARG A 38 1.38 -8.95 9.91
N LYS A 39 0.93 -8.42 8.77
CA LYS A 39 1.38 -8.88 7.46
C LYS A 39 1.28 -7.72 6.49
N LEU A 40 2.24 -7.62 5.59
CA LEU A 40 2.30 -6.61 4.55
C LEU A 40 2.72 -7.28 3.25
N CYS A 41 1.96 -7.05 2.18
CA CYS A 41 2.24 -7.61 0.88
C CYS A 41 2.05 -6.54 -0.19
N PHE A 42 3.06 -6.36 -1.04
CA PHE A 42 3.00 -5.43 -2.17
C PHE A 42 2.86 -6.22 -3.47
N ASN A 43 1.88 -5.83 -4.28
CA ASN A 43 1.63 -6.43 -5.58
C ASN A 43 1.84 -5.37 -6.65
N LEU A 44 2.74 -5.64 -7.61
CA LEU A 44 2.90 -4.79 -8.79
C LEU A 44 1.91 -5.24 -9.84
N VAL A 45 1.18 -4.27 -10.41
CA VAL A 45 0.24 -4.57 -11.49
C VAL A 45 1.03 -4.74 -12.78
N GLU A 46 0.91 -5.91 -13.41
CA GLU A 46 1.71 -6.29 -14.57
C GLU A 46 0.92 -6.32 -15.88
N ASN A 47 -0.24 -5.68 -15.92
CA ASN A 47 -0.98 -5.54 -17.16
C ASN A 47 -0.18 -4.69 -18.16
N ASP A 48 -0.14 -5.11 -19.41
CA ASP A 48 0.54 -4.37 -20.49
C ASP A 48 -0.23 -3.14 -20.94
N ASP A 49 -1.36 -2.86 -20.31
CA ASP A 49 -2.22 -1.74 -20.66
C ASP A 49 -1.64 -0.44 -20.06
N SER A 50 -1.31 0.53 -20.91
CA SER A 50 -0.82 1.83 -20.48
C SER A 50 -1.86 2.64 -19.70
N ASP A 51 -3.14 2.30 -19.87
CA ASP A 51 -4.26 2.99 -19.21
C ASP A 51 -4.75 2.24 -17.96
N LYS A 52 -3.93 1.35 -17.40
CA LYS A 52 -4.32 0.63 -16.19
C LYS A 52 -4.66 1.59 -15.05
N ALA A 53 -5.68 1.26 -14.28
CA ALA A 53 -6.20 2.11 -13.22
C ALA A 53 -5.19 2.29 -12.09
N TYR A 54 -4.41 1.25 -11.78
CA TYR A 54 -3.43 1.27 -10.69
C TYR A 54 -2.16 0.55 -11.09
N ASP A 55 -1.06 0.95 -10.46
CA ASP A 55 0.27 0.35 -10.68
C ASP A 55 0.69 -0.54 -9.52
N GLY A 56 0.15 -0.29 -8.33
CA GLY A 56 0.48 -1.06 -7.14
C GLY A 56 -0.74 -1.31 -6.26
N VAL A 57 -0.77 -2.50 -5.65
CA VAL A 57 -1.80 -2.91 -4.71
C VAL A 57 -1.11 -3.44 -3.46
N ALA A 58 -1.21 -2.71 -2.35
CA ALA A 58 -0.68 -3.15 -1.07
C ALA A 58 -1.78 -3.78 -0.24
N GLU A 59 -1.45 -4.88 0.43
CA GLU A 59 -2.34 -5.55 1.35
C GLU A 59 -1.74 -5.48 2.75
N GLN A 60 -2.54 -5.05 3.72
CA GLN A 60 -2.10 -4.84 5.09
C GLN A 60 -3.06 -5.56 6.04
N TRP A 61 -2.51 -6.36 6.95
CA TRP A 61 -3.30 -7.07 7.95
C TRP A 61 -2.93 -6.58 9.35
N PHE A 62 -3.96 -6.30 10.13
CA PHE A 62 -3.89 -5.92 11.55
C PHE A 62 -4.87 -6.78 12.34
N ASP A 63 -4.71 -6.87 13.66
CA ASP A 63 -5.65 -7.61 14.48
C ASP A 63 -7.04 -6.96 14.47
N SER A 64 -7.10 -5.63 14.38
CA SER A 64 -8.34 -4.87 14.40
C SER A 64 -8.22 -3.59 13.59
N GLN A 65 -9.36 -2.98 13.27
CA GLN A 65 -9.41 -1.66 12.65
C GLN A 65 -8.78 -0.59 13.57
N GLU A 66 -8.99 -0.72 14.88
CA GLU A 66 -8.39 0.21 15.84
C GLU A 66 -6.86 0.18 15.76
N ASP A 67 -6.28 -1.02 15.64
CA ASP A 67 -4.82 -1.16 15.49
C ASP A 67 -4.32 -0.49 14.21
N PHE A 68 -5.07 -0.61 13.11
CA PHE A 68 -4.76 0.07 11.86
C PHE A 68 -4.79 1.59 12.06
N GLU A 69 -5.84 2.11 12.69
CA GLU A 69 -5.99 3.55 12.94
C GLU A 69 -4.85 4.07 13.83
N ASP A 70 -4.52 3.33 14.90
CA ASP A 70 -3.41 3.67 15.81
C ASP A 70 -2.09 3.70 15.04
N ALA A 71 -1.86 2.74 14.16
CA ALA A 71 -0.63 2.65 13.37
C ALA A 71 -0.45 3.92 12.52
N TYR A 72 -1.49 4.36 11.83
CA TYR A 72 -1.42 5.54 10.97
C TYR A 72 -1.50 6.87 11.73
N ALA A 73 -1.95 6.85 12.99
CA ALA A 73 -1.89 8.02 13.87
C ALA A 73 -0.51 8.21 14.50
N SER A 74 0.35 7.19 14.48
CA SER A 74 1.71 7.26 15.00
C SER A 74 2.61 8.13 14.12
N GLU A 75 3.77 8.55 14.65
CA GLU A 75 4.75 9.30 13.86
C GLU A 75 5.22 8.51 12.64
N ILE A 76 5.46 7.20 12.82
CA ILE A 76 5.86 6.32 11.74
C ILE A 76 4.75 6.27 10.67
N GLY A 77 3.50 6.10 11.09
CA GLY A 77 2.36 6.03 10.19
C GLY A 77 2.16 7.30 9.38
N LYS A 78 2.33 8.45 10.02
CA LYS A 78 2.23 9.75 9.32
C LYS A 78 3.31 9.88 8.25
N LYS A 79 4.54 9.42 8.52
CA LYS A 79 5.63 9.45 7.55
C LYS A 79 5.37 8.48 6.39
N VAL A 80 4.83 7.29 6.69
CA VAL A 80 4.47 6.31 5.65
C VAL A 80 3.41 6.90 4.71
N ALA A 81 2.36 7.49 5.26
CA ALA A 81 1.30 8.10 4.46
C ALA A 81 1.84 9.27 3.63
N ALA A 82 2.66 10.14 4.23
CA ALA A 82 3.25 11.28 3.54
C ALA A 82 4.15 10.84 2.39
N ASP A 83 4.96 9.80 2.58
CA ASP A 83 5.83 9.24 1.55
C ASP A 83 5.01 8.71 0.36
N SER A 84 3.91 8.01 0.63
CA SER A 84 2.99 7.58 -0.42
C SER A 84 2.41 8.75 -1.18
N ILE A 85 1.80 9.69 -0.47
CA ILE A 85 1.07 10.82 -1.08
C ILE A 85 2.00 11.66 -1.96
N SER A 86 3.25 11.87 -1.54
CA SER A 86 4.19 12.70 -2.30
C SER A 86 4.77 12.00 -3.52
N ASN A 87 4.68 10.67 -3.62
CA ASN A 87 5.29 9.89 -4.69
C ASN A 87 4.31 9.29 -5.69
N VAL A 88 3.00 9.46 -5.50
CA VAL A 88 1.99 8.89 -6.41
C VAL A 88 1.01 9.96 -6.87
N LEU A 89 0.38 9.68 -8.00
CA LEU A 89 -0.68 10.53 -8.56
C LEU A 89 -1.97 10.37 -7.78
N LYS A 90 -2.29 9.12 -7.42
CA LYS A 90 -3.56 8.78 -6.77
C LYS A 90 -3.33 7.64 -5.78
N ARG A 91 -3.98 7.75 -4.63
CA ARG A 91 -3.95 6.72 -3.59
C ARG A 91 -5.38 6.50 -3.10
N ASP A 92 -5.87 5.28 -3.24
CA ASP A 92 -7.17 4.86 -2.72
C ASP A 92 -6.99 3.80 -1.65
N ARG A 93 -7.93 3.71 -0.74
CA ARG A 93 -7.89 2.77 0.37
C ARG A 93 -9.24 2.07 0.50
N LEU A 94 -9.19 0.74 0.65
CA LEU A 94 -10.36 -0.09 0.85
C LEU A 94 -10.20 -0.91 2.12
N PHE A 95 -11.26 -1.03 2.90
CA PHE A 95 -11.33 -2.00 3.99
C PHE A 95 -12.11 -3.21 3.47
N VAL A 96 -11.54 -4.39 3.63
CA VAL A 96 -12.12 -5.62 3.07
C VAL A 96 -12.19 -6.72 4.11
N LYS A 97 -13.08 -7.67 3.87
CA LYS A 97 -13.16 -8.89 4.65
C LYS A 97 -12.95 -10.06 3.71
N GLU A 98 -11.95 -10.89 4.02
CA GLU A 98 -11.64 -12.05 3.20
C GLU A 98 -12.67 -13.16 3.42
N HIS A 99 -13.05 -13.80 2.34
CA HIS A 99 -13.84 -15.02 2.35
C HIS A 99 -13.11 -16.04 1.50
N ASN A 100 -12.46 -17.01 2.12
CA ASN A 100 -11.69 -18.03 1.40
C ASN A 100 -12.66 -19.03 0.77
N ILE A 101 -12.78 -18.96 -0.55
CA ILE A 101 -13.67 -19.86 -1.30
C ILE A 101 -12.92 -21.15 -1.68
N VAL A 102 -11.65 -20.99 -2.07
CA VAL A 102 -10.75 -22.12 -2.36
C VAL A 102 -9.40 -21.79 -1.72
N ASN A 103 -8.81 -22.75 -1.05
CA ASN A 103 -7.48 -22.57 -0.45
C ASN A 103 -6.37 -22.91 -1.42
#